data_0366ee10fb8fac4d537fb017b9ee1b53
#
_entry.id   0366ee10fb8fac4d537fb017b9ee1b53
#
_cell.length_a   1.000
_cell.length_b   1.000
_cell.length_c   1.000
_cell.angle_alpha   90.00
_cell.angle_beta   90.00
_cell.angle_gamma   90.00
#
_symmetry.space_group_name_H-M   'P 1'
#
loop_
_entity.id
_entity.type
_entity.pdbx_description
1 polymer ?
#
loop_
_entity_poly.entity_id
_entity_poly.type
_entity_poly.pdbx_seq_one_letter_code
_entity_poly.pdbx_strand_id
1 'polypeptide(L)'
;VDVAIVEVGCGGEYDTTNVIRHPVVCGITLLDKDHLHYLGGTVESIAWHKAGIFKPGVPAFTVPQEAVSMKVLSERARERKTSLKIVPELPTTADGSFPALGIEGKHQKQNASLAVHLCQTWMQRRNDAHKVQLNETANCQHDIEWSPYAQKFSLSQSFKEGLAKAFWPGRSQCIEKEGFTFYLDGAHTRKSIEACTEWFYEKSKAERLNKSHKTMAKILIFNFKGDRNARSLLEPLAKCDFDYVVFCPNLLTDEPQSATSDISNFSQDVALDKKKCYENEAIWREVLSNYVNSSPHTPVLRSRVFPCVSDALHWIVDNHSVSTVDDTLFRDVISSVDHVQIFVTGSLYLVGMMLKLLETDNV
;
A
#
# COMPACT_ATOMS: atom_id res chain seq x y z
N VAL A 1 25.14 -11.82 6.58
CA VAL A 1 23.80 -11.26 6.85
C VAL A 1 23.32 -11.82 8.17
N ASP A 2 22.85 -10.99 9.10
CA ASP A 2 22.37 -11.43 10.42
C ASP A 2 20.95 -12.00 10.36
N VAL A 3 20.11 -11.44 9.48
CA VAL A 3 18.73 -11.85 9.26
C VAL A 3 18.33 -11.58 7.81
N ALA A 4 17.52 -12.47 7.24
CA ALA A 4 16.85 -12.28 5.95
C ALA A 4 15.35 -12.11 6.20
N ILE A 5 14.77 -11.05 5.67
CA ILE A 5 13.32 -10.82 5.64
C ILE A 5 12.87 -11.15 4.22
N VAL A 6 12.02 -12.14 4.08
CA VAL A 6 11.58 -12.65 2.78
C VAL A 6 10.09 -12.40 2.63
N GLU A 7 9.72 -11.57 1.65
CA GLU A 7 8.34 -11.32 1.29
C GLU A 7 7.88 -12.29 0.21
N VAL A 8 6.70 -12.89 0.39
CA VAL A 8 6.06 -13.78 -0.59
C VAL A 8 5.58 -12.95 -1.79
N GLY A 9 5.90 -13.39 -3.00
CA GLY A 9 5.49 -12.72 -4.22
C GLY A 9 3.99 -12.88 -4.51
N CYS A 10 3.50 -14.14 -4.54
CA CYS A 10 2.08 -14.43 -4.77
C CYS A 10 1.64 -15.67 -3.99
N GLY A 11 0.53 -15.55 -3.27
CA GLY A 11 -0.04 -16.64 -2.49
C GLY A 11 0.82 -17.02 -1.28
N GLY A 12 1.58 -18.09 -1.37
CA GLY A 12 2.45 -18.62 -0.31
C GLY A 12 2.73 -20.12 -0.48
N GLU A 13 1.72 -20.98 -0.56
CA GLU A 13 1.87 -22.44 -0.66
C GLU A 13 2.80 -22.85 -1.81
N TYR A 14 2.62 -22.25 -2.98
CA TYR A 14 3.37 -22.56 -4.21
C TYR A 14 4.33 -21.45 -4.63
N ASP A 15 4.53 -20.46 -3.76
CA ASP A 15 5.48 -19.38 -4.03
C ASP A 15 6.92 -19.89 -3.97
N THR A 16 7.80 -19.37 -4.81
CA THR A 16 9.21 -19.77 -4.87
C THR A 16 9.94 -19.51 -3.56
N THR A 17 9.53 -18.49 -2.79
CA THR A 17 10.09 -18.20 -1.46
C THR A 17 9.78 -19.28 -0.44
N ASN A 18 8.77 -20.12 -0.69
CA ASN A 18 8.36 -21.20 0.22
C ASN A 18 9.32 -22.39 0.24
N VAL A 19 10.40 -22.34 -0.54
CA VAL A 19 11.54 -23.27 -0.47
C VAL A 19 12.22 -23.25 0.90
N ILE A 20 12.08 -22.17 1.67
CA ILE A 20 12.64 -22.02 3.01
C ILE A 20 11.91 -22.98 3.96
N ARG A 21 12.61 -24.04 4.37
CA ARG A 21 12.01 -25.12 5.19
C ARG A 21 11.91 -24.75 6.67
N HIS A 22 12.83 -23.95 7.18
CA HIS A 22 12.96 -23.64 8.61
C HIS A 22 13.12 -22.12 8.83
N PRO A 23 12.08 -21.30 8.51
CA PRO A 23 12.11 -19.89 8.89
C PRO A 23 12.09 -19.75 10.41
N VAL A 24 12.62 -18.67 10.94
CA VAL A 24 12.61 -18.43 12.40
C VAL A 24 11.20 -18.11 12.87
N VAL A 25 10.45 -17.37 12.08
CA VAL A 25 9.08 -16.94 12.37
C VAL A 25 8.36 -16.61 11.05
N CYS A 26 7.04 -16.78 11.01
CA CYS A 26 6.19 -16.42 9.87
C CYS A 26 5.20 -15.32 10.26
N GLY A 27 4.87 -14.44 9.31
CA GLY A 27 3.88 -13.39 9.48
C GLY A 27 2.89 -13.31 8.33
N ILE A 28 1.61 -13.08 8.64
CA ILE A 28 0.55 -12.82 7.66
C ILE A 28 -0.10 -11.49 7.98
N THR A 29 -0.01 -10.55 7.04
CA THR A 29 -0.67 -9.24 7.11
C THR A 29 -2.17 -9.35 6.83
N LEU A 30 -2.89 -8.23 6.82
CA LEU A 30 -4.32 -8.21 6.52
C LEU A 30 -4.60 -8.82 5.14
N LEU A 31 -5.52 -9.76 5.10
CA LEU A 31 -5.95 -10.43 3.88
C LEU A 31 -7.04 -9.64 3.16
N ASP A 32 -6.87 -9.52 1.85
CA ASP A 32 -7.87 -8.93 0.95
C ASP A 32 -7.92 -9.70 -0.37
N LYS A 33 -8.92 -9.42 -1.18
CA LYS A 33 -9.09 -10.02 -2.50
C LYS A 33 -8.08 -9.44 -3.48
N ASP A 34 -7.05 -10.21 -3.78
CA ASP A 34 -6.07 -9.91 -4.83
C ASP A 34 -5.63 -11.20 -5.51
N HIS A 35 -5.11 -11.09 -6.73
CA HIS A 35 -4.67 -12.24 -7.53
C HIS A 35 -5.72 -13.36 -7.65
N LEU A 36 -7.02 -13.01 -7.75
CA LEU A 36 -8.14 -13.95 -7.74
C LEU A 36 -8.02 -15.05 -8.78
N HIS A 37 -7.48 -14.73 -9.95
CA HIS A 37 -7.27 -15.68 -11.05
C HIS A 37 -6.30 -16.80 -10.67
N TYR A 38 -5.27 -16.50 -9.87
CA TYR A 38 -4.25 -17.46 -9.44
C TYR A 38 -4.59 -18.15 -8.11
N LEU A 39 -5.29 -17.45 -7.23
CA LEU A 39 -5.51 -17.89 -5.85
C LEU A 39 -6.93 -18.41 -5.57
N GLY A 40 -7.77 -18.60 -6.60
CA GLY A 40 -9.04 -19.32 -6.50
C GLY A 40 -10.27 -18.50 -6.15
N GLY A 41 -10.28 -17.19 -6.39
CA GLY A 41 -11.51 -16.36 -6.44
C GLY A 41 -12.17 -16.00 -5.10
N THR A 42 -11.83 -16.65 -3.98
CA THR A 42 -12.41 -16.39 -2.65
C THR A 42 -11.35 -16.00 -1.63
N VAL A 43 -11.75 -15.30 -0.57
CA VAL A 43 -10.82 -14.91 0.50
C VAL A 43 -10.33 -16.12 1.29
N GLU A 44 -11.15 -17.16 1.39
CA GLU A 44 -10.79 -18.44 2.00
C GLU A 44 -9.66 -19.13 1.23
N SER A 45 -9.76 -19.17 -0.09
CA SER A 45 -8.71 -19.74 -0.94
C SER A 45 -7.41 -18.94 -0.82
N ILE A 46 -7.50 -17.60 -0.81
CA ILE A 46 -6.35 -16.72 -0.57
C ILE A 46 -5.71 -17.00 0.79
N ALA A 47 -6.52 -17.13 1.86
CA ALA A 47 -6.05 -17.46 3.20
C ALA A 47 -5.35 -18.81 3.23
N TRP A 48 -5.88 -19.82 2.52
CA TRP A 48 -5.29 -21.14 2.40
C TRP A 48 -3.89 -21.08 1.75
N HIS A 49 -3.77 -20.38 0.62
CA HIS A 49 -2.49 -20.19 -0.07
C HIS A 49 -1.47 -19.46 0.81
N LYS A 50 -1.87 -18.37 1.47
CA LYS A 50 -0.97 -17.58 2.31
C LYS A 50 -0.50 -18.36 3.56
N ALA A 51 -1.37 -19.17 4.16
CA ALA A 51 -1.02 -20.06 5.27
C ALA A 51 -0.07 -21.19 4.87
N GLY A 52 0.18 -21.39 3.59
CA GLY A 52 1.16 -22.36 3.08
C GLY A 52 2.60 -22.10 3.52
N ILE A 53 2.91 -20.88 3.99
CA ILE A 53 4.22 -20.57 4.56
C ILE A 53 4.43 -21.13 5.98
N PHE A 54 3.38 -21.61 6.63
CA PHE A 54 3.49 -22.20 7.98
C PHE A 54 4.35 -23.46 7.95
N LYS A 55 5.22 -23.61 8.95
CA LYS A 55 6.14 -24.75 9.08
C LYS A 55 6.05 -25.38 10.47
N PRO A 56 6.17 -26.70 10.58
CA PRO A 56 6.08 -27.38 11.87
C PRO A 56 7.04 -26.82 12.92
N GLY A 57 6.50 -26.49 14.11
CA GLY A 57 7.29 -25.95 15.22
C GLY A 57 7.76 -24.48 15.05
N VAL A 58 7.42 -23.84 13.95
CA VAL A 58 7.73 -22.43 13.70
C VAL A 58 6.55 -21.56 14.16
N PRO A 59 6.75 -20.55 15.02
CA PRO A 59 5.68 -19.65 15.41
C PRO A 59 5.24 -18.80 14.22
N ALA A 60 3.94 -18.52 14.17
CA ALA A 60 3.34 -17.65 13.18
C ALA A 60 2.49 -16.58 13.85
N PHE A 61 2.47 -15.40 13.26
CA PHE A 61 1.66 -14.28 13.70
C PHE A 61 0.79 -13.76 12.57
N THR A 62 -0.38 -13.23 12.92
CA THR A 62 -1.23 -12.52 11.99
C THR A 62 -1.86 -11.31 12.68
N VAL A 63 -2.21 -10.29 11.91
CA VAL A 63 -3.09 -9.22 12.36
C VAL A 63 -4.52 -9.74 12.53
N PRO A 64 -5.44 -9.02 13.20
CA PRO A 64 -6.86 -9.37 13.18
C PRO A 64 -7.37 -9.53 11.75
N GLN A 65 -8.08 -10.61 11.49
CA GLN A 65 -8.63 -10.99 10.18
C GLN A 65 -10.15 -11.10 10.25
N GLU A 66 -10.80 -11.08 9.09
CA GLU A 66 -12.20 -11.47 8.99
C GLU A 66 -12.40 -12.93 9.46
N ALA A 67 -13.55 -13.22 10.04
CA ALA A 67 -13.84 -14.53 10.66
C ALA A 67 -13.58 -15.71 9.70
N VAL A 68 -13.96 -15.57 8.43
CA VAL A 68 -13.77 -16.61 7.40
C VAL A 68 -12.29 -16.86 7.12
N SER A 69 -11.48 -15.81 6.99
CA SER A 69 -10.04 -15.92 6.80
C SER A 69 -9.36 -16.50 8.04
N MET A 70 -9.74 -16.02 9.23
CA MET A 70 -9.17 -16.50 10.50
C MET A 70 -9.43 -17.99 10.72
N LYS A 71 -10.62 -18.47 10.34
CA LYS A 71 -10.96 -19.90 10.40
C LYS A 71 -9.97 -20.73 9.56
N VAL A 72 -9.78 -20.36 8.29
CA VAL A 72 -8.85 -21.06 7.38
C VAL A 72 -7.41 -21.01 7.90
N LEU A 73 -6.94 -19.84 8.34
CA LEU A 73 -5.60 -19.70 8.91
C LEU A 73 -5.40 -20.62 10.12
N SER A 74 -6.41 -20.72 11.00
CA SER A 74 -6.36 -21.58 12.20
C SER A 74 -6.36 -23.08 11.84
N GLU A 75 -7.15 -23.50 10.86
CA GLU A 75 -7.17 -24.87 10.35
C GLU A 75 -5.82 -25.24 9.74
N ARG A 76 -5.26 -24.39 8.89
CA ARG A 76 -3.95 -24.60 8.27
C ARG A 76 -2.81 -24.60 9.31
N ALA A 77 -2.88 -23.74 10.34
CA ALA A 77 -1.90 -23.74 11.43
C ALA A 77 -1.92 -25.09 12.18
N ARG A 78 -3.11 -25.65 12.44
CA ARG A 78 -3.25 -26.97 13.07
C ARG A 78 -2.69 -28.08 12.19
N GLU A 79 -3.05 -28.11 10.89
CA GLU A 79 -2.52 -29.07 9.92
C GLU A 79 -0.99 -29.03 9.85
N ARG A 80 -0.41 -27.84 9.84
CA ARG A 80 1.03 -27.62 9.74
C ARG A 80 1.75 -27.69 11.08
N LYS A 81 1.04 -27.97 12.19
CA LYS A 81 1.60 -28.01 13.55
C LYS A 81 2.36 -26.72 13.90
N THR A 82 1.76 -25.59 13.56
CA THR A 82 2.26 -24.22 13.76
C THR A 82 1.47 -23.55 14.87
N SER A 83 2.14 -22.85 15.78
CA SER A 83 1.48 -21.97 16.75
C SER A 83 1.16 -20.64 16.08
N LEU A 84 -0.11 -20.43 15.71
CA LEU A 84 -0.60 -19.16 15.15
C LEU A 84 -1.15 -18.27 16.27
N LYS A 85 -0.70 -17.02 16.32
CA LYS A 85 -1.21 -16.00 17.26
C LYS A 85 -1.60 -14.71 16.55
N ILE A 86 -2.67 -14.07 17.03
CA ILE A 86 -3.14 -12.77 16.57
C ILE A 86 -2.38 -11.70 17.35
N VAL A 87 -1.72 -10.78 16.66
CA VAL A 87 -1.04 -9.66 17.32
C VAL A 87 -2.05 -8.67 17.89
N PRO A 88 -1.81 -8.12 19.09
CA PRO A 88 -2.63 -7.06 19.66
C PRO A 88 -2.42 -5.75 18.89
N GLU A 89 -3.19 -4.73 19.23
CA GLU A 89 -2.90 -3.36 18.78
C GLU A 89 -1.51 -2.92 19.22
N LEU A 90 -0.88 -2.05 18.41
CA LEU A 90 0.41 -1.46 18.76
C LEU A 90 0.28 -0.70 20.10
N PRO A 91 1.17 -0.97 21.07
CA PRO A 91 1.08 -0.31 22.37
C PRO A 91 1.25 1.21 22.23
N THR A 92 0.48 1.97 23.02
CA THR A 92 0.64 3.42 23.14
C THR A 92 1.83 3.76 24.04
N THR A 93 2.33 4.97 23.89
CA THR A 93 3.34 5.57 24.77
C THR A 93 2.71 5.98 26.13
N ALA A 94 3.52 6.41 27.08
CA ALA A 94 3.04 6.76 28.44
C ALA A 94 2.01 7.91 28.45
N ASP A 95 2.04 8.79 27.45
CA ASP A 95 1.08 9.88 27.25
C ASP A 95 -0.20 9.46 26.50
N GLY A 96 -0.36 8.16 26.21
CA GLY A 96 -1.52 7.61 25.49
C GLY A 96 -1.47 7.77 23.98
N SER A 97 -0.43 8.39 23.41
CA SER A 97 -0.24 8.51 21.98
C SER A 97 0.33 7.23 21.37
N PHE A 98 0.15 7.04 20.06
CA PHE A 98 0.88 5.98 19.35
C PHE A 98 2.32 6.41 19.08
N PRO A 99 3.28 5.48 19.04
CA PRO A 99 4.64 5.79 18.62
C PRO A 99 4.63 6.32 17.19
N ALA A 100 5.56 7.20 16.87
CA ALA A 100 5.74 7.70 15.51
C ALA A 100 6.05 6.55 14.56
N LEU A 101 5.40 6.53 13.40
CA LEU A 101 5.64 5.59 12.31
C LEU A 101 6.18 6.36 11.12
N GLY A 102 7.29 5.91 10.55
CA GLY A 102 7.88 6.51 9.37
C GLY A 102 7.08 6.18 8.10
N ILE A 103 6.33 5.07 8.10
CA ILE A 103 5.31 4.76 7.08
C ILE A 103 3.95 5.06 7.70
N GLU A 104 3.27 6.07 7.19
CA GLU A 104 2.07 6.60 7.80
C GLU A 104 0.79 5.84 7.40
N GLY A 105 -0.32 6.14 8.09
CA GLY A 105 -1.63 5.55 7.85
C GLY A 105 -2.11 4.67 9.00
N LYS A 106 -3.43 4.66 9.24
CA LYS A 106 -4.03 3.90 10.35
C LYS A 106 -3.76 2.41 10.27
N HIS A 107 -3.80 1.85 9.06
CA HIS A 107 -3.51 0.42 8.80
C HIS A 107 -2.06 0.05 9.12
N GLN A 108 -1.12 0.99 9.07
CA GLN A 108 0.29 0.74 9.40
C GLN A 108 0.52 0.44 10.88
N LYS A 109 -0.40 0.83 11.76
CA LYS A 109 -0.34 0.44 13.18
C LYS A 109 -0.43 -1.08 13.36
N GLN A 110 -1.26 -1.75 12.57
CA GLN A 110 -1.37 -3.21 12.58
C GLN A 110 -0.11 -3.86 11.99
N ASN A 111 0.39 -3.34 10.87
CA ASN A 111 1.63 -3.82 10.25
C ASN A 111 2.83 -3.64 11.17
N ALA A 112 2.93 -2.49 11.85
CA ALA A 112 3.97 -2.22 12.85
C ALA A 112 3.89 -3.20 14.04
N SER A 113 2.69 -3.46 14.56
CA SER A 113 2.52 -4.46 15.62
C SER A 113 2.99 -5.85 15.17
N LEU A 114 2.63 -6.28 13.96
CA LEU A 114 3.10 -7.55 13.41
C LEU A 114 4.62 -7.56 13.29
N ALA A 115 5.21 -6.52 12.69
CA ALA A 115 6.66 -6.41 12.52
C ALA A 115 7.42 -6.51 13.85
N VAL A 116 6.95 -5.82 14.88
CA VAL A 116 7.56 -5.86 16.22
C VAL A 116 7.49 -7.27 16.83
N HIS A 117 6.36 -7.99 16.70
CA HIS A 117 6.24 -9.37 17.20
C HIS A 117 7.17 -10.34 16.45
N LEU A 118 7.31 -10.17 15.13
CA LEU A 118 8.26 -10.95 14.33
C LEU A 118 9.70 -10.70 14.76
N CYS A 119 10.10 -9.44 14.89
CA CYS A 119 11.45 -9.05 15.33
C CYS A 119 11.75 -9.54 16.74
N GLN A 120 10.81 -9.40 17.69
CA GLN A 120 10.98 -9.85 19.06
C GLN A 120 11.16 -11.38 19.13
N THR A 121 10.36 -12.13 18.36
CA THR A 121 10.47 -13.58 18.29
C THR A 121 11.82 -14.00 17.71
N TRP A 122 12.30 -13.31 16.66
CA TRP A 122 13.63 -13.56 16.10
C TRP A 122 14.74 -13.31 17.14
N MET A 123 14.68 -12.18 17.85
CA MET A 123 15.67 -11.84 18.90
C MET A 123 15.68 -12.86 20.03
N GLN A 124 14.52 -13.31 20.49
CA GLN A 124 14.41 -14.34 21.53
C GLN A 124 15.03 -15.67 21.07
N ARG A 125 14.66 -16.15 19.88
CA ARG A 125 15.19 -17.42 19.36
C ARG A 125 16.70 -17.38 19.09
N ARG A 126 17.22 -16.24 18.65
CA ARG A 126 18.68 -16.04 18.52
C ARG A 126 19.39 -16.16 19.87
N ASN A 127 18.86 -15.53 20.90
CA ASN A 127 19.42 -15.59 22.25
C ASN A 127 19.33 -17.01 22.87
N ASP A 128 18.23 -17.73 22.62
CA ASP A 128 18.05 -19.08 23.11
C ASP A 128 18.98 -20.06 22.39
N ALA A 129 19.19 -19.91 21.10
CA ALA A 129 20.18 -20.70 20.35
C ALA A 129 21.61 -20.53 20.89
N HIS A 130 21.99 -19.32 21.31
CA HIS A 130 23.27 -19.09 21.98
C HIS A 130 23.33 -19.71 23.39
N LYS A 131 22.20 -19.78 24.12
CA LYS A 131 22.12 -20.41 25.45
C LYS A 131 22.16 -21.94 25.36
N VAL A 132 21.51 -22.54 24.36
CA VAL A 132 21.49 -23.99 24.13
C VAL A 132 22.89 -24.53 23.79
N GLN A 133 23.74 -23.74 23.15
CA GLN A 133 25.15 -24.06 22.97
C GLN A 133 25.96 -24.10 24.30
N LEU A 134 25.39 -23.50 25.35
CA LEU A 134 26.06 -23.42 26.68
C LEU A 134 25.46 -24.39 27.72
N ASN A 135 24.27 -24.96 27.46
CA ASN A 135 23.59 -25.85 28.44
C ASN A 135 22.79 -26.96 27.72
N GLU A 136 23.38 -28.14 27.61
CA GLU A 136 22.71 -29.36 27.12
C GLU A 136 21.80 -30.02 28.17
N THR A 137 20.98 -29.31 28.91
CA THR A 137 19.91 -29.90 29.71
C THR A 137 18.92 -28.87 30.22
N ALA A 138 17.83 -28.69 29.51
CA ALA A 138 16.62 -28.17 30.13
C ALA A 138 15.37 -28.62 29.38
N ASN A 139 14.74 -29.67 29.87
CA ASN A 139 13.34 -29.99 29.62
C ASN A 139 12.46 -28.86 30.19
N CYS A 140 11.92 -28.03 29.34
CA CYS A 140 10.88 -27.07 29.73
C CYS A 140 9.54 -27.50 29.12
N GLN A 141 8.84 -28.37 29.82
CA GLN A 141 7.40 -28.48 29.75
C GLN A 141 6.85 -27.33 30.60
N HIS A 142 6.47 -26.23 29.99
CA HIS A 142 5.57 -25.28 30.61
C HIS A 142 4.21 -25.43 29.94
N ASP A 143 3.20 -25.76 30.75
CA ASP A 143 1.77 -25.64 30.43
C ASP A 143 1.48 -24.16 30.11
N ILE A 144 1.61 -23.78 28.85
CA ILE A 144 1.26 -22.43 28.40
C ILE A 144 -0.25 -22.45 28.20
N GLU A 145 -0.96 -21.70 29.05
CA GLU A 145 -2.37 -21.38 28.89
C GLU A 145 -2.61 -20.96 27.41
N TRP A 146 -3.40 -21.73 26.69
CA TRP A 146 -3.59 -21.52 25.26
C TRP A 146 -4.38 -20.22 25.00
N SER A 147 -3.72 -19.18 24.59
CA SER A 147 -4.32 -17.93 24.14
C SER A 147 -4.12 -17.77 22.62
N PRO A 148 -5.18 -17.48 21.86
CA PRO A 148 -5.07 -17.17 20.44
C PRO A 148 -4.37 -15.84 20.16
N TYR A 149 -4.19 -15.02 21.21
CA TYR A 149 -3.55 -13.71 21.10
C TYR A 149 -2.10 -13.76 21.54
N ALA A 150 -1.26 -12.99 20.84
CA ALA A 150 0.11 -12.75 21.26
C ALA A 150 0.13 -11.91 22.54
N GLN A 151 1.16 -12.09 23.37
CA GLN A 151 1.32 -11.30 24.58
C GLN A 151 1.60 -9.84 24.24
N LYS A 152 0.96 -8.93 24.98
CA LYS A 152 1.29 -7.51 24.94
C LYS A 152 2.66 -7.28 25.56
N PHE A 153 3.41 -6.36 25.01
CA PHE A 153 4.70 -5.95 25.57
C PHE A 153 4.89 -4.43 25.43
N SER A 154 5.80 -3.87 26.21
CA SER A 154 6.19 -2.48 26.07
C SER A 154 7.23 -2.32 24.95
N LEU A 155 7.08 -1.28 24.12
CA LEU A 155 8.06 -0.98 23.07
C LEU A 155 9.34 -0.42 23.70
N SER A 156 10.47 -1.07 23.43
CA SER A 156 11.78 -0.52 23.77
C SER A 156 12.06 0.74 22.93
N GLN A 157 13.01 1.55 23.37
CA GLN A 157 13.40 2.75 22.65
C GLN A 157 13.90 2.42 21.22
N SER A 158 14.65 1.33 21.05
CA SER A 158 15.13 0.88 19.73
C SER A 158 14.00 0.48 18.79
N PHE A 159 12.92 -0.15 19.29
CA PHE A 159 11.74 -0.41 18.45
C PHE A 159 11.04 0.89 18.03
N LYS A 160 10.88 1.85 18.96
CA LYS A 160 10.27 3.15 18.65
C LYS A 160 11.06 3.90 17.56
N GLU A 161 12.39 3.93 17.69
CA GLU A 161 13.28 4.56 16.72
C GLU A 161 13.26 3.84 15.36
N GLY A 162 13.25 2.50 15.36
CA GLY A 162 13.14 1.70 14.15
C GLY A 162 11.84 1.94 13.40
N LEU A 163 10.71 1.99 14.12
CA LEU A 163 9.40 2.28 13.55
C LEU A 163 9.31 3.70 12.99
N ALA A 164 9.87 4.69 13.71
CA ALA A 164 9.88 6.08 13.27
C ALA A 164 10.77 6.32 12.04
N LYS A 165 11.85 5.54 11.88
CA LYS A 165 12.77 5.62 10.74
C LYS A 165 12.38 4.71 9.57
N ALA A 166 11.37 3.86 9.73
CA ALA A 166 10.91 2.97 8.67
C ALA A 166 10.47 3.79 7.45
N PHE A 167 11.00 3.45 6.30
CA PHE A 167 10.68 4.11 5.05
C PHE A 167 10.59 3.07 3.94
N TRP A 168 9.58 3.22 3.09
CA TRP A 168 9.42 2.41 1.89
C TRP A 168 8.91 3.27 0.74
N PRO A 169 9.65 3.37 -0.37
CA PRO A 169 9.24 4.19 -1.50
C PRO A 169 7.83 3.82 -2.00
N GLY A 170 6.99 4.82 -2.19
CA GLY A 170 5.62 4.63 -2.70
C GLY A 170 4.64 3.98 -1.72
N ARG A 171 4.92 4.06 -0.41
CA ARG A 171 3.97 3.69 0.65
C ARG A 171 3.74 4.88 1.56
N SER A 172 2.54 5.45 1.48
CA SER A 172 2.15 6.67 2.23
C SER A 172 3.24 7.74 2.22
N GLN A 173 3.86 7.94 1.07
CA GLN A 173 5.00 8.84 0.89
C GLN A 173 4.54 10.22 0.46
N CYS A 174 5.05 11.26 1.14
CA CYS A 174 4.90 12.65 0.73
C CYS A 174 6.22 13.18 0.18
N ILE A 175 6.16 13.87 -0.96
CA ILE A 175 7.31 14.58 -1.56
C ILE A 175 6.87 16.01 -1.83
N GLU A 176 7.58 16.97 -1.22
CA GLU A 176 7.34 18.39 -1.45
C GLU A 176 8.29 18.91 -2.54
N LYS A 177 7.74 19.62 -3.49
CA LYS A 177 8.44 20.39 -4.54
C LYS A 177 7.87 21.80 -4.54
N GLU A 178 8.54 22.73 -5.22
CA GLU A 178 8.05 24.12 -5.32
C GLU A 178 6.64 24.17 -5.94
N GLY A 179 5.67 24.68 -5.20
CA GLY A 179 4.28 24.78 -5.63
C GLY A 179 3.46 23.48 -5.57
N PHE A 180 4.09 22.32 -5.27
CA PHE A 180 3.44 21.02 -5.33
C PHE A 180 3.75 20.15 -4.10
N THR A 181 2.76 19.35 -3.69
CA THR A 181 2.98 18.20 -2.79
C THR A 181 2.45 16.92 -3.44
N PHE A 182 3.33 15.95 -3.63
CA PHE A 182 2.99 14.64 -4.16
C PHE A 182 2.72 13.67 -3.01
N TYR A 183 1.57 13.03 -3.04
CA TYR A 183 1.16 11.95 -2.14
C TYR A 183 1.18 10.65 -2.92
N LEU A 184 2.06 9.72 -2.57
CA LEU A 184 2.35 8.52 -3.35
C LEU A 184 2.01 7.27 -2.54
N ASP A 185 1.09 6.45 -3.04
CA ASP A 185 0.79 5.15 -2.45
C ASP A 185 0.39 4.11 -3.51
N GLY A 186 1.07 2.99 -3.53
CA GLY A 186 0.84 1.89 -4.48
C GLY A 186 -0.36 1.00 -4.17
N ALA A 187 -1.37 1.48 -3.45
CA ALA A 187 -2.61 0.78 -3.19
C ALA A 187 -3.31 0.35 -4.48
N HIS A 188 -3.85 -0.88 -4.49
CA HIS A 188 -4.43 -1.46 -5.70
C HIS A 188 -5.51 -2.52 -5.42
N THR A 189 -5.93 -2.69 -4.18
CA THR A 189 -7.11 -3.46 -3.77
C THR A 189 -8.13 -2.53 -3.12
N ARG A 190 -9.38 -2.95 -3.00
CA ARG A 190 -10.44 -2.13 -2.41
C ARG A 190 -10.05 -1.60 -1.03
N LYS A 191 -9.61 -2.48 -0.12
CA LYS A 191 -9.24 -2.10 1.24
C LYS A 191 -8.00 -1.21 1.29
N SER A 192 -6.99 -1.49 0.44
CA SER A 192 -5.79 -0.64 0.39
C SER A 192 -6.08 0.75 -0.19
N ILE A 193 -6.96 0.85 -1.20
CA ILE A 193 -7.42 2.15 -1.73
C ILE A 193 -8.21 2.92 -0.65
N GLU A 194 -9.10 2.29 0.08
CA GLU A 194 -9.81 2.92 1.20
C GLU A 194 -8.84 3.47 2.25
N ALA A 195 -7.84 2.68 2.63
CA ALA A 195 -6.84 3.07 3.61
C ALA A 195 -5.94 4.22 3.14
N CYS A 196 -5.43 4.17 1.90
CA CYS A 196 -4.59 5.24 1.38
C CYS A 196 -5.41 6.52 1.08
N THR A 197 -6.69 6.40 0.71
CA THR A 197 -7.59 7.53 0.54
C THR A 197 -7.83 8.25 1.87
N GLU A 198 -8.01 7.50 2.96
CA GLU A 198 -8.15 8.09 4.31
C GLU A 198 -6.88 8.81 4.72
N TRP A 199 -5.71 8.20 4.50
CA TRP A 199 -4.42 8.83 4.75
C TRP A 199 -4.24 10.12 3.94
N PHE A 200 -4.50 10.10 2.63
CA PHE A 200 -4.44 11.29 1.79
C PHE A 200 -5.39 12.39 2.28
N TYR A 201 -6.64 12.03 2.59
CA TYR A 201 -7.63 12.99 3.08
C TYR A 201 -7.17 13.69 4.36
N GLU A 202 -6.65 12.95 5.34
CA GLU A 202 -6.14 13.49 6.59
C GLU A 202 -4.90 14.38 6.36
N LYS A 203 -3.96 13.94 5.51
CA LYS A 203 -2.73 14.68 5.21
C LYS A 203 -2.99 15.96 4.42
N SER A 204 -3.77 15.87 3.36
CA SER A 204 -4.12 17.03 2.53
C SER A 204 -4.86 18.10 3.33
N LYS A 205 -5.74 17.68 4.24
CA LYS A 205 -6.42 18.58 5.16
C LYS A 205 -5.47 19.22 6.18
N ALA A 206 -4.56 18.43 6.76
CA ALA A 206 -3.56 18.95 7.71
C ALA A 206 -2.60 19.94 7.03
N GLU A 207 -2.15 19.64 5.81
CA GLU A 207 -1.33 20.56 5.03
C GLU A 207 -2.04 21.90 4.79
N ARG A 208 -3.32 21.84 4.38
CA ARG A 208 -4.14 23.05 4.16
C ARG A 208 -4.28 23.93 5.41
N LEU A 209 -4.32 23.31 6.60
CA LEU A 209 -4.44 24.03 7.87
C LEU A 209 -3.09 24.60 8.34
N ASN A 210 -1.98 23.93 8.06
CA ASN A 210 -0.66 24.25 8.58
C ASN A 210 0.15 25.18 7.67
N LYS A 211 -0.07 25.11 6.36
CA LYS A 211 0.61 25.98 5.39
C LYS A 211 -0.22 27.24 5.14
N SER A 212 0.46 28.38 4.98
CA SER A 212 -0.15 29.68 4.73
C SER A 212 -0.81 29.81 3.35
N HIS A 213 -0.97 28.70 2.62
CA HIS A 213 -1.60 28.68 1.31
C HIS A 213 -3.09 28.97 1.43
N LYS A 214 -3.56 30.04 0.82
CA LYS A 214 -4.97 30.45 0.85
C LYS A 214 -5.84 29.59 -0.06
N THR A 215 -5.28 29.17 -1.19
CA THR A 215 -5.97 28.40 -2.24
C THR A 215 -5.16 27.18 -2.65
N MET A 216 -5.81 26.03 -2.76
CA MET A 216 -5.18 24.77 -3.09
C MET A 216 -6.06 23.96 -4.04
N ALA A 217 -5.46 23.35 -5.06
CA ALA A 217 -6.12 22.37 -5.93
C ALA A 217 -5.66 20.95 -5.62
N LYS A 218 -6.53 19.98 -5.82
CA LYS A 218 -6.26 18.56 -5.66
C LYS A 218 -6.37 17.82 -6.99
N ILE A 219 -5.32 17.12 -7.38
CA ILE A 219 -5.27 16.32 -8.61
C ILE A 219 -5.06 14.85 -8.22
N LEU A 220 -5.84 13.96 -8.85
CA LEU A 220 -5.61 12.52 -8.79
C LEU A 220 -4.91 12.07 -10.07
N ILE A 221 -3.83 11.28 -9.96
CA ILE A 221 -3.27 10.49 -11.06
C ILE A 221 -3.50 9.02 -10.72
N PHE A 222 -4.24 8.33 -11.58
CA PHE A 222 -4.71 6.98 -11.28
C PHE A 222 -4.55 6.02 -12.44
N ASN A 223 -4.07 4.83 -12.14
CA ASN A 223 -4.17 3.66 -12.99
C ASN A 223 -4.01 2.39 -12.17
N PHE A 224 -4.47 1.26 -12.70
CA PHE A 224 -4.23 -0.06 -12.12
C PHE A 224 -3.95 -1.09 -13.21
N LYS A 225 -3.40 -2.25 -12.81
CA LYS A 225 -3.07 -3.35 -13.72
C LYS A 225 -3.88 -4.61 -13.36
N GLY A 226 -4.16 -5.44 -14.38
CA GLY A 226 -4.88 -6.71 -14.23
C GLY A 226 -6.40 -6.58 -14.27
N ASP A 227 -7.11 -7.65 -13.88
CA ASP A 227 -8.57 -7.80 -14.01
C ASP A 227 -9.32 -7.37 -12.73
N ARG A 228 -8.94 -6.21 -12.20
CA ARG A 228 -9.60 -5.64 -11.02
C ARG A 228 -10.85 -4.87 -11.41
N ASN A 229 -11.81 -4.80 -10.50
CA ASN A 229 -13.01 -4.00 -10.71
C ASN A 229 -12.72 -2.52 -10.52
N ALA A 230 -12.63 -1.76 -11.61
CA ALA A 230 -12.33 -0.33 -11.62
C ALA A 230 -13.27 0.48 -10.72
N ARG A 231 -14.58 0.23 -10.77
CA ARG A 231 -15.56 0.94 -9.94
C ARG A 231 -15.25 0.78 -8.46
N SER A 232 -14.91 -0.44 -8.02
CA SER A 232 -14.61 -0.69 -6.61
C SER A 232 -13.36 0.03 -6.10
N LEU A 233 -12.41 0.34 -7.00
CA LEU A 233 -11.20 1.10 -6.67
C LEU A 233 -11.44 2.61 -6.74
N LEU A 234 -12.28 3.09 -7.66
CA LEU A 234 -12.54 4.51 -7.87
C LEU A 234 -13.55 5.12 -6.89
N GLU A 235 -14.57 4.35 -6.47
CA GLU A 235 -15.59 4.83 -5.53
C GLU A 235 -15.03 5.43 -4.23
N PRO A 236 -14.04 4.81 -3.53
CA PRO A 236 -13.50 5.42 -2.32
C PRO A 236 -12.82 6.76 -2.54
N LEU A 237 -12.25 6.98 -3.73
CA LEU A 237 -11.53 8.20 -4.10
C LEU A 237 -12.46 9.40 -4.30
N ALA A 238 -13.73 9.18 -4.65
CA ALA A 238 -14.70 10.25 -4.90
C ALA A 238 -14.89 11.20 -3.71
N LYS A 239 -14.70 10.72 -2.48
CA LYS A 239 -14.83 11.55 -1.26
C LYS A 239 -13.71 12.57 -1.05
N CYS A 240 -12.64 12.52 -1.86
CA CYS A 240 -11.51 13.45 -1.73
C CYS A 240 -11.73 14.78 -2.45
N ASP A 241 -12.80 14.92 -3.24
CA ASP A 241 -13.18 16.14 -3.97
C ASP A 241 -12.00 16.66 -4.80
N PHE A 242 -11.54 15.84 -5.77
CA PHE A 242 -10.48 16.24 -6.69
C PHE A 242 -10.99 17.29 -7.69
N ASP A 243 -10.19 18.33 -7.90
CA ASP A 243 -10.45 19.35 -8.90
C ASP A 243 -10.20 18.85 -10.31
N TYR A 244 -9.27 17.88 -10.45
CA TYR A 244 -8.94 17.22 -11.71
C TYR A 244 -8.51 15.77 -11.52
N VAL A 245 -8.83 14.91 -12.48
CA VAL A 245 -8.41 13.50 -12.45
C VAL A 245 -7.73 13.12 -13.76
N VAL A 246 -6.55 12.53 -13.64
CA VAL A 246 -5.70 12.11 -14.74
C VAL A 246 -5.61 10.59 -14.76
N PHE A 247 -5.83 10.02 -15.93
CA PHE A 247 -5.63 8.61 -16.20
C PHE A 247 -4.49 8.45 -17.21
N CYS A 248 -3.52 7.59 -16.93
CA CYS A 248 -2.43 7.28 -17.86
C CYS A 248 -2.01 5.82 -17.70
N PRO A 249 -1.54 5.15 -18.76
CA PRO A 249 -0.98 3.82 -18.63
C PRO A 249 0.27 3.83 -17.76
N ASN A 250 0.64 2.65 -17.23
CA ASN A 250 1.88 2.49 -16.45
C ASN A 250 3.11 2.49 -17.40
N LEU A 251 3.29 3.58 -18.14
CA LEU A 251 4.39 3.85 -19.06
C LEU A 251 5.09 5.12 -18.65
N LEU A 252 6.42 5.10 -18.60
CA LEU A 252 7.20 6.28 -18.23
C LEU A 252 7.09 7.35 -19.33
N THR A 253 7.36 6.97 -20.59
CA THR A 253 7.29 7.81 -21.79
C THR A 253 6.51 7.07 -22.88
N ASP A 254 5.99 7.80 -23.87
CA ASP A 254 5.27 7.20 -25.03
C ASP A 254 6.23 6.59 -26.07
N GLU A 255 7.54 6.77 -25.92
CA GLU A 255 8.56 6.15 -26.77
C GLU A 255 8.75 4.67 -26.45
N PRO A 256 8.99 3.81 -27.47
CA PRO A 256 9.30 2.41 -27.23
C PRO A 256 10.60 2.29 -26.42
N GLN A 257 10.51 1.80 -25.22
CA GLN A 257 11.70 1.56 -24.38
C GLN A 257 12.54 0.46 -25.02
N SER A 258 13.86 0.72 -25.19
CA SER A 258 14.80 -0.29 -25.61
C SER A 258 14.81 -1.47 -24.64
N ALA A 259 14.94 -2.70 -25.12
CA ALA A 259 14.79 -3.97 -24.43
C ALA A 259 15.77 -4.22 -23.26
N THR A 260 16.45 -3.19 -22.77
CA THR A 260 17.51 -3.28 -21.73
C THR A 260 17.07 -2.88 -20.33
N SER A 261 15.81 -2.47 -20.12
CA SER A 261 15.31 -2.19 -18.76
C SER A 261 14.64 -3.43 -18.17
N ASP A 262 14.93 -3.79 -16.93
CA ASP A 262 14.32 -4.90 -16.17
C ASP A 262 12.78 -4.82 -16.10
N ILE A 263 12.21 -3.67 -16.47
CA ILE A 263 10.76 -3.42 -16.59
C ILE A 263 10.19 -4.03 -17.90
N SER A 264 11.03 -4.41 -18.88
CA SER A 264 10.63 -4.89 -20.21
C SER A 264 10.16 -6.35 -20.28
N ASN A 265 10.22 -7.10 -19.17
CA ASN A 265 9.78 -8.51 -19.13
C ASN A 265 8.26 -8.71 -19.19
N PHE A 266 7.48 -7.64 -19.24
CA PHE A 266 6.06 -7.73 -19.53
C PHE A 266 5.81 -7.14 -20.91
N SER A 267 5.42 -7.98 -21.87
CA SER A 267 4.85 -7.53 -23.16
C SER A 267 3.62 -6.67 -22.81
N GLN A 268 3.80 -5.35 -22.83
CA GLN A 268 2.70 -4.40 -22.63
C GLN A 268 2.01 -4.21 -23.98
N ASP A 269 0.74 -4.55 -24.03
CA ASP A 269 -0.12 -4.07 -25.12
C ASP A 269 -0.52 -2.62 -24.78
N VAL A 270 0.29 -1.68 -25.29
CA VAL A 270 0.11 -0.24 -25.06
C VAL A 270 -1.28 0.23 -25.50
N ALA A 271 -1.80 -0.32 -26.58
CA ALA A 271 -3.14 0.03 -27.07
C ALA A 271 -4.23 -0.42 -26.09
N LEU A 272 -4.08 -1.62 -25.53
CA LEU A 272 -5.01 -2.15 -24.52
C LEU A 272 -4.93 -1.35 -23.23
N ASP A 273 -3.72 -0.98 -22.79
CA ASP A 273 -3.53 -0.19 -21.56
C ASP A 273 -4.12 1.24 -21.72
N LYS A 274 -3.93 1.89 -22.88
CA LYS A 274 -4.60 3.17 -23.20
C LYS A 274 -6.13 3.01 -23.22
N LYS A 275 -6.66 1.95 -23.83
CA LYS A 275 -8.10 1.68 -23.83
C LYS A 275 -8.66 1.56 -22.42
N LYS A 276 -7.97 0.85 -21.52
CA LYS A 276 -8.36 0.74 -20.11
C LYS A 276 -8.39 2.09 -19.38
N CYS A 277 -7.49 3.02 -19.74
CA CYS A 277 -7.52 4.36 -19.15
C CYS A 277 -8.80 5.12 -19.53
N TYR A 278 -9.27 5.02 -20.78
CA TYR A 278 -10.55 5.61 -21.20
C TYR A 278 -11.76 4.92 -20.51
N GLU A 279 -11.71 3.60 -20.34
CA GLU A 279 -12.74 2.87 -19.61
C GLU A 279 -12.78 3.30 -18.13
N ASN A 280 -11.62 3.49 -17.51
CA ASN A 280 -11.52 3.99 -16.13
C ASN A 280 -12.05 5.42 -16.00
N GLU A 281 -11.75 6.30 -16.96
CA GLU A 281 -12.30 7.65 -17.01
C GLU A 281 -13.83 7.64 -17.13
N ALA A 282 -14.40 6.81 -17.99
CA ALA A 282 -15.84 6.67 -18.14
C ALA A 282 -16.50 6.20 -16.82
N ILE A 283 -15.91 5.18 -16.17
CA ILE A 283 -16.38 4.69 -14.86
C ILE A 283 -16.26 5.78 -13.79
N TRP A 284 -15.18 6.57 -13.78
CA TRP A 284 -15.02 7.68 -12.86
C TRP A 284 -16.13 8.71 -13.00
N ARG A 285 -16.47 9.09 -14.24
CA ARG A 285 -17.57 10.03 -14.51
C ARG A 285 -18.91 9.52 -14.01
N GLU A 286 -19.19 8.22 -14.14
CA GLU A 286 -20.39 7.59 -13.57
C GLU A 286 -20.36 7.59 -12.04
N VAL A 287 -19.21 7.26 -11.41
CA VAL A 287 -19.05 7.28 -9.95
C VAL A 287 -19.34 8.68 -9.41
N LEU A 288 -18.76 9.72 -10.02
CA LEU A 288 -19.01 11.09 -9.62
C LEU A 288 -20.47 11.51 -9.81
N SER A 289 -21.09 11.17 -10.93
CA SER A 289 -22.51 11.48 -11.18
C SER A 289 -23.42 10.92 -10.08
N ASN A 290 -23.13 9.70 -9.63
CA ASN A 290 -23.88 9.08 -8.52
C ASN A 290 -23.56 9.74 -7.18
N TYR A 291 -22.31 10.20 -6.98
CA TYR A 291 -21.89 10.87 -5.76
C TYR A 291 -22.52 12.27 -5.63
N VAL A 292 -22.62 13.04 -6.73
CA VAL A 292 -23.27 14.37 -6.79
C VAL A 292 -24.74 14.30 -6.36
N ASN A 293 -25.45 13.27 -6.81
CA ASN A 293 -26.85 13.12 -6.45
C ASN A 293 -27.09 12.87 -4.95
N SER A 294 -26.01 12.56 -4.21
CA SER A 294 -26.03 12.28 -2.75
C SER A 294 -25.30 13.33 -1.91
N SER A 295 -24.64 14.34 -2.50
CA SER A 295 -23.83 15.36 -1.80
C SER A 295 -24.24 16.78 -2.20
N PRO A 296 -24.24 17.76 -1.26
CA PRO A 296 -24.57 19.16 -1.56
C PRO A 296 -23.51 19.90 -2.37
N HIS A 297 -22.31 19.35 -2.51
CA HIS A 297 -21.24 19.90 -3.34
C HIS A 297 -21.23 19.18 -4.68
N THR A 298 -21.29 19.95 -5.77
CA THR A 298 -21.22 19.44 -7.14
C THR A 298 -19.73 19.28 -7.51
N PRO A 299 -19.16 18.07 -7.49
CA PRO A 299 -17.78 17.88 -7.95
C PRO A 299 -17.70 18.21 -9.44
N VAL A 300 -16.63 18.84 -9.84
CA VAL A 300 -16.41 19.19 -11.22
C VAL A 300 -15.93 17.96 -11.98
N LEU A 301 -16.66 17.56 -13.02
CA LEU A 301 -16.35 16.38 -13.86
C LEU A 301 -15.16 16.69 -14.80
N ARG A 302 -13.99 17.01 -14.24
CA ARG A 302 -12.80 17.28 -15.03
C ARG A 302 -11.87 16.07 -14.98
N SER A 303 -11.71 15.40 -16.11
CA SER A 303 -10.79 14.28 -16.24
C SER A 303 -10.16 14.21 -17.62
N ARG A 304 -8.96 13.65 -17.72
CA ARG A 304 -8.24 13.48 -18.98
C ARG A 304 -7.39 12.21 -18.99
N VAL A 305 -7.25 11.62 -20.16
CA VAL A 305 -6.35 10.48 -20.41
C VAL A 305 -5.09 10.97 -21.11
N PHE A 306 -3.93 10.59 -20.57
CA PHE A 306 -2.61 10.86 -21.16
C PHE A 306 -1.97 9.58 -21.70
N PRO A 307 -1.05 9.68 -22.68
CA PRO A 307 -0.38 8.52 -23.26
C PRO A 307 0.62 7.87 -22.29
N CYS A 308 1.21 8.64 -21.37
CA CYS A 308 2.21 8.18 -20.41
C CYS A 308 2.25 9.06 -19.16
N VAL A 309 3.04 8.63 -18.16
CA VAL A 309 3.17 9.35 -16.87
C VAL A 309 3.95 10.66 -17.05
N SER A 310 4.98 10.67 -17.89
CA SER A 310 5.77 11.88 -18.18
C SER A 310 4.91 13.00 -18.78
N ASP A 311 4.08 12.68 -19.79
CA ASP A 311 3.22 13.68 -20.40
C ASP A 311 2.16 14.21 -19.44
N ALA A 312 1.62 13.34 -18.59
CA ALA A 312 0.68 13.72 -17.53
C ALA A 312 1.33 14.68 -16.54
N LEU A 313 2.55 14.37 -16.09
CA LEU A 313 3.28 15.20 -15.14
C LEU A 313 3.68 16.55 -15.74
N HIS A 314 4.27 16.58 -16.94
CA HIS A 314 4.64 17.82 -17.64
C HIS A 314 3.42 18.70 -17.86
N TRP A 315 2.28 18.14 -18.27
CA TRP A 315 1.06 18.91 -18.43
C TRP A 315 0.58 19.56 -17.12
N ILE A 316 0.76 18.89 -15.97
CA ILE A 316 0.40 19.43 -14.65
C ILE A 316 1.38 20.55 -14.22
N VAL A 317 2.69 20.34 -14.43
CA VAL A 317 3.76 21.20 -13.89
C VAL A 317 4.08 22.37 -14.82
N ASP A 318 4.25 22.12 -16.13
CA ASP A 318 4.80 23.13 -17.06
C ASP A 318 3.78 24.16 -17.53
N ASN A 319 2.49 23.90 -17.37
CA ASN A 319 1.38 24.84 -17.65
C ASN A 319 1.49 25.65 -18.96
N HIS A 320 2.43 25.30 -19.89
CA HIS A 320 2.82 26.15 -21.02
C HIS A 320 2.22 25.74 -22.39
N SER A 321 1.75 24.52 -22.58
CA SER A 321 1.23 24.06 -23.86
C SER A 321 -0.29 24.00 -23.90
N VAL A 322 -0.93 25.03 -24.39
CA VAL A 322 -2.39 25.05 -24.61
C VAL A 322 -2.72 24.64 -26.03
N SER A 323 -3.47 23.57 -26.18
CA SER A 323 -3.99 23.12 -27.48
C SER A 323 -5.51 22.94 -27.54
N THR A 324 -6.19 22.89 -26.38
CA THR A 324 -7.63 22.59 -26.29
C THR A 324 -8.37 23.47 -25.29
N VAL A 325 -9.71 23.48 -25.35
CA VAL A 325 -10.59 24.18 -24.37
C VAL A 325 -10.41 23.58 -22.96
N ASP A 326 -10.20 22.28 -22.86
CA ASP A 326 -9.96 21.60 -21.59
C ASP A 326 -8.64 22.06 -20.94
N ASP A 327 -7.61 22.34 -21.74
CA ASP A 327 -6.34 22.89 -21.25
C ASP A 327 -6.53 24.29 -20.66
N THR A 328 -7.40 25.11 -21.25
CA THR A 328 -7.74 26.44 -20.74
C THR A 328 -8.41 26.34 -19.36
N LEU A 329 -9.40 25.46 -19.20
CA LEU A 329 -10.11 25.25 -17.93
C LEU A 329 -9.19 24.70 -16.84
N PHE A 330 -8.27 23.82 -17.18
CA PHE A 330 -7.27 23.31 -16.24
C PHE A 330 -6.32 24.42 -15.80
N ARG A 331 -5.82 25.21 -16.74
CA ARG A 331 -4.94 26.36 -16.48
C ARG A 331 -5.61 27.36 -15.55
N ASP A 332 -6.89 27.68 -15.76
CA ASP A 332 -7.63 28.60 -14.90
C ASP A 332 -7.67 28.09 -13.45
N VAL A 333 -7.79 26.78 -13.24
CA VAL A 333 -7.75 26.19 -11.91
C VAL A 333 -6.35 26.31 -11.30
N ILE A 334 -5.30 25.85 -12.02
CA ILE A 334 -3.94 25.82 -11.49
C ILE A 334 -3.37 27.23 -11.28
N SER A 335 -3.62 28.17 -12.20
CA SER A 335 -3.15 29.55 -12.05
C SER A 335 -3.86 30.33 -10.95
N SER A 336 -5.02 29.88 -10.50
CA SER A 336 -5.80 30.51 -9.43
C SER A 336 -5.44 30.04 -8.02
N VAL A 337 -4.53 29.06 -7.90
CA VAL A 337 -4.15 28.47 -6.60
C VAL A 337 -2.69 28.69 -6.26
N ASP A 338 -2.40 28.77 -4.96
CA ASP A 338 -1.04 28.94 -4.44
C ASP A 338 -0.27 27.63 -4.38
N HIS A 339 -0.98 26.48 -4.37
CA HIS A 339 -0.37 25.16 -4.18
C HIS A 339 -1.24 24.05 -4.76
N VAL A 340 -0.59 23.01 -5.26
CA VAL A 340 -1.26 21.84 -5.85
C VAL A 340 -0.89 20.57 -5.09
N GLN A 341 -1.90 19.84 -4.65
CA GLN A 341 -1.77 18.52 -4.03
C GLN A 341 -2.02 17.42 -5.08
N ILE A 342 -1.03 16.58 -5.35
CA ILE A 342 -1.12 15.53 -6.36
C ILE A 342 -1.11 14.17 -5.67
N PHE A 343 -2.21 13.43 -5.78
CA PHE A 343 -2.32 12.07 -5.26
C PHE A 343 -2.13 11.05 -6.38
N VAL A 344 -1.14 10.17 -6.23
CA VAL A 344 -0.79 9.12 -7.21
C VAL A 344 -1.04 7.76 -6.60
N THR A 345 -1.97 6.98 -7.16
CA THR A 345 -2.34 5.68 -6.61
C THR A 345 -2.97 4.73 -7.63
N GLY A 346 -3.28 3.51 -7.20
CA GLY A 346 -3.89 2.44 -8.00
C GLY A 346 -2.88 1.40 -8.50
N SER A 347 -1.59 1.72 -8.57
CA SER A 347 -0.55 0.80 -9.05
C SER A 347 0.83 1.14 -8.47
N LEU A 348 1.56 0.11 -8.02
CA LEU A 348 2.99 0.25 -7.68
C LEU A 348 3.84 0.68 -8.87
N TYR A 349 3.49 0.22 -10.08
CA TYR A 349 4.20 0.60 -11.29
C TYR A 349 4.03 2.09 -11.60
N LEU A 350 2.80 2.61 -11.48
CA LEU A 350 2.52 4.03 -11.65
C LEU A 350 3.33 4.88 -10.67
N VAL A 351 3.29 4.50 -9.39
CA VAL A 351 4.03 5.20 -8.33
C VAL A 351 5.54 5.12 -8.55
N GLY A 352 6.07 3.96 -8.97
CA GLY A 352 7.50 3.81 -9.28
C GLY A 352 7.95 4.69 -10.45
N MET A 353 7.13 4.84 -11.49
CA MET A 353 7.41 5.74 -12.60
C MET A 353 7.37 7.20 -12.18
N MET A 354 6.39 7.58 -11.35
CA MET A 354 6.32 8.92 -10.79
C MET A 354 7.55 9.24 -9.93
N LEU A 355 7.96 8.31 -9.05
CA LEU A 355 9.17 8.47 -8.25
C LEU A 355 10.41 8.69 -9.13
N LYS A 356 10.55 7.93 -10.20
CA LYS A 356 11.67 8.09 -11.13
C LYS A 356 11.69 9.48 -11.79
N LEU A 357 10.53 10.03 -12.15
CA LEU A 357 10.43 11.38 -12.71
C LEU A 357 10.74 12.47 -11.68
N LEU A 358 10.31 12.26 -10.42
CA LEU A 358 10.56 13.21 -9.33
C LEU A 358 12.01 13.21 -8.83
N GLU A 359 12.78 12.12 -9.04
CA GLU A 359 14.22 12.02 -8.72
C GLU A 359 15.08 12.73 -9.77
N THR A 360 14.66 12.76 -11.03
CA THR A 360 15.33 13.55 -12.08
C THR A 360 14.88 14.99 -11.91
N ASP A 361 15.83 15.95 -11.74
CA ASP A 361 15.60 17.39 -11.47
C ASP A 361 14.75 18.12 -12.57
N ASN A 362 13.91 17.43 -13.29
CA ASN A 362 13.06 17.93 -14.36
C ASN A 362 11.65 18.32 -13.87
N VAL A 363 11.43 18.46 -12.55
CA VAL A 363 10.16 18.93 -11.95
C VAL A 363 10.41 19.97 -10.90
#